data_7681153ae518bbcd0eac62abfd97736c
#
_entry.id   7681153ae518bbcd0eac62abfd97736c
#
_cell.length_a   1.000
_cell.length_b   1.000
_cell.length_c   1.000
_cell.angle_alpha   90.00
_cell.angle_beta   90.00
_cell.angle_gamma   90.00
#
_symmetry.space_group_name_H-M   'P 1'
#
loop_
_entity.id
_entity.type
_entity.pdbx_description
1 polymer ?
#
loop_
_entity_poly.entity_id
_entity_poly.type
_entity_poly.pdbx_seq_one_letter_code
_entity_poly.pdbx_strand_id
1 'polypeptide(L)'
;MSGNCIVSLCSRIWLAGCVFTYGDIYVTVFFFISGALLFYNHSEVDNLKLFYKKRALSIFPAFYIAWGSMYIRDVLRYKSMFYRGNPVSIILSLCGMDGYLAFKVKDYYILGEWFIGAIILLYILYPLLIWLKRKYKWLTVDVVILLYILSLKINLTGMIPFRMLPSCLVSFYAGMLFVGYRKTAEKYWWIAGILLMILKCIEPGNMNIKGHIAGFLMAYMLYGIGTYLMKINIVNKLVKFIGGISYEVFLTLHVIICLFIKFIPVDASVPIRVVLLISILAVTGVSAVALKQVCKIIMSLKRVCKNNVT
;
A
#
# COMPACT_ATOMS: atom_id res chain seq x y z
N MET A 1 -1.31 19.20 -2.73
CA MET A 1 -0.35 19.21 -3.88
C MET A 1 0.06 17.81 -4.34
N SER A 2 0.07 16.79 -3.48
CA SER A 2 0.51 15.43 -3.83
C SER A 2 -0.37 14.71 -4.85
N GLY A 3 -1.69 14.83 -4.75
CA GLY A 3 -2.60 14.22 -5.74
C GLY A 3 -2.42 14.74 -7.16
N ASN A 4 -2.07 16.01 -7.31
CA ASN A 4 -1.88 16.63 -8.62
C ASN A 4 -0.59 16.16 -9.34
N CYS A 5 0.44 15.70 -8.61
CA CYS A 5 1.68 15.24 -9.23
C CYS A 5 1.51 13.92 -9.98
N ILE A 6 0.82 12.93 -9.36
CA ILE A 6 0.56 11.64 -10.01
C ILE A 6 -0.42 11.81 -11.16
N VAL A 7 -1.48 12.62 -10.97
CA VAL A 7 -2.43 12.97 -12.05
C VAL A 7 -1.71 13.63 -13.22
N SER A 8 -0.82 14.60 -12.94
CA SER A 8 -0.04 15.27 -13.97
C SER A 8 0.99 14.34 -14.64
N LEU A 9 1.63 13.41 -13.92
CA LEU A 9 2.51 12.40 -14.52
C LEU A 9 1.74 11.51 -15.48
N CYS A 10 0.61 10.99 -15.03
CA CYS A 10 -0.17 10.06 -15.83
C CYS A 10 -0.78 10.70 -17.06
N SER A 11 -1.24 11.95 -17.00
CA SER A 11 -1.66 12.70 -18.20
C SER A 11 -0.49 12.93 -19.17
N ARG A 12 0.74 13.06 -18.66
CA ARG A 12 1.93 13.28 -19.49
C ARG A 12 2.55 12.00 -20.05
N ILE A 13 2.35 10.84 -19.43
CA ILE A 13 2.93 9.54 -19.87
C ILE A 13 1.88 8.65 -20.56
N TRP A 14 0.89 9.12 -21.24
CA TRP A 14 -0.09 8.28 -22.00
C TRP A 14 -0.66 7.04 -21.27
N LEU A 15 -0.09 6.64 -20.18
CA LEU A 15 -0.59 5.62 -19.26
C LEU A 15 -1.75 6.14 -18.39
N ALA A 16 -2.07 7.43 -18.51
CA ALA A 16 -3.03 8.10 -17.65
C ALA A 16 -4.42 7.46 -17.67
N GLY A 17 -4.91 7.07 -18.83
CA GLY A 17 -6.20 6.39 -18.92
C GLY A 17 -6.21 5.00 -18.29
N CYS A 18 -5.08 4.27 -18.35
CA CYS A 18 -5.00 2.91 -17.85
C CYS A 18 -4.59 2.83 -16.37
N VAL A 19 -3.58 3.59 -15.94
CA VAL A 19 -3.03 3.46 -14.58
C VAL A 19 -3.94 4.09 -13.52
N PHE A 20 -4.63 5.20 -13.84
CA PHE A 20 -5.57 5.82 -12.88
C PHE A 20 -6.85 5.03 -12.71
N THR A 21 -7.40 4.47 -13.79
CA THR A 21 -8.59 3.63 -13.73
C THR A 21 -8.32 2.32 -12.96
N TYR A 22 -7.06 1.87 -12.92
CA TYR A 22 -6.66 0.61 -12.29
C TYR A 22 -5.92 0.78 -10.94
N GLY A 23 -5.61 2.01 -10.51
CA GLY A 23 -4.93 2.27 -9.23
C GLY A 23 -5.65 1.62 -8.05
N ASP A 24 -6.96 1.70 -8.03
CA ASP A 24 -7.82 1.11 -7.01
C ASP A 24 -7.73 -0.43 -6.98
N ILE A 25 -7.57 -1.07 -8.14
CA ILE A 25 -7.38 -2.53 -8.25
C ILE A 25 -6.08 -2.95 -7.56
N TYR A 26 -4.98 -2.25 -7.83
CA TYR A 26 -3.68 -2.57 -7.22
C TYR A 26 -3.67 -2.38 -5.71
N VAL A 27 -4.36 -1.35 -5.23
CA VAL A 27 -4.53 -1.12 -3.78
C VAL A 27 -5.36 -2.22 -3.14
N THR A 28 -6.44 -2.66 -3.79
CA THR A 28 -7.24 -3.81 -3.36
C THR A 28 -6.38 -5.08 -3.26
N VAL A 29 -5.59 -5.38 -4.31
CA VAL A 29 -4.66 -6.52 -4.32
C VAL A 29 -3.67 -6.41 -3.17
N PHE A 30 -3.13 -5.21 -2.88
CA PHE A 30 -2.17 -5.03 -1.81
C PHE A 30 -2.79 -5.29 -0.42
N PHE A 31 -3.96 -4.74 -0.11
CA PHE A 31 -4.62 -5.02 1.16
C PHE A 31 -5.05 -6.48 1.28
N PHE A 32 -5.48 -7.09 0.18
CA PHE A 32 -5.79 -8.52 0.13
C PHE A 32 -4.56 -9.38 0.47
N ILE A 33 -3.42 -9.14 -0.19
CA ILE A 33 -2.17 -9.85 0.07
C ILE A 33 -1.71 -9.60 1.51
N SER A 34 -1.83 -8.37 2.02
CA SER A 34 -1.45 -8.03 3.39
C SER A 34 -2.28 -8.82 4.41
N GLY A 35 -3.59 -8.91 4.22
CA GLY A 35 -4.48 -9.72 5.06
C GLY A 35 -4.17 -11.21 4.98
N ALA A 36 -3.94 -11.72 3.76
CA ALA A 36 -3.60 -13.12 3.54
C ALA A 36 -2.28 -13.51 4.20
N LEU A 37 -1.21 -12.74 3.97
CA LEU A 37 0.11 -13.00 4.55
C LEU A 37 0.10 -12.87 6.07
N LEU A 38 -0.60 -11.87 6.60
CA LEU A 38 -0.68 -11.69 8.04
C LEU A 38 -1.39 -12.86 8.71
N PHE A 39 -2.53 -13.31 8.13
CA PHE A 39 -3.27 -14.45 8.65
C PHE A 39 -2.52 -15.78 8.45
N TYR A 40 -1.79 -15.94 7.34
CA TYR A 40 -0.97 -17.12 7.10
C TYR A 40 0.14 -17.28 8.12
N ASN A 41 0.81 -16.16 8.49
CA ASN A 41 1.94 -16.19 9.42
C ASN A 41 1.55 -16.04 10.90
N HIS A 42 0.37 -15.47 11.19
CA HIS A 42 -0.10 -15.15 12.54
C HIS A 42 -1.59 -15.47 12.65
N SER A 43 -1.96 -16.75 12.46
CA SER A 43 -3.35 -17.19 12.62
C SER A 43 -3.85 -17.07 14.07
N GLU A 44 -2.94 -16.94 15.03
CA GLU A 44 -3.17 -16.69 16.45
C GLU A 44 -2.28 -15.55 16.93
N VAL A 45 -2.77 -14.80 17.91
CA VAL A 45 -2.02 -13.71 18.55
C VAL A 45 -2.07 -13.92 20.05
N ASP A 46 -1.12 -14.69 20.57
CA ASP A 46 -1.03 -14.98 22.02
C ASP A 46 -0.51 -13.80 22.81
N ASN A 47 0.38 -13.02 22.22
CA ASN A 47 0.99 -11.85 22.85
C ASN A 47 0.79 -10.59 22.00
N LEU A 48 -0.21 -9.80 22.36
CA LEU A 48 -0.56 -8.54 21.70
C LEU A 48 0.61 -7.53 21.67
N LYS A 49 1.34 -7.41 22.80
CA LYS A 49 2.47 -6.47 22.91
C LYS A 49 3.59 -6.85 21.93
N LEU A 50 3.91 -8.13 21.83
CA LEU A 50 4.92 -8.62 20.89
C LEU A 50 4.46 -8.47 19.43
N PHE A 51 3.18 -8.75 19.17
CA PHE A 51 2.58 -8.56 17.84
C PHE A 51 2.70 -7.10 17.38
N TYR A 52 2.19 -6.15 18.15
CA TYR A 52 2.24 -4.74 17.79
C TYR A 52 3.68 -4.21 17.69
N LYS A 53 4.58 -4.65 18.58
CA LYS A 53 6.00 -4.32 18.48
C LYS A 53 6.61 -4.77 17.15
N LYS A 54 6.33 -6.02 16.72
CA LYS A 54 6.80 -6.54 15.42
C LYS A 54 6.22 -5.74 14.25
N ARG A 55 4.94 -5.36 14.28
CA ARG A 55 4.31 -4.53 13.23
C ARG A 55 4.88 -3.13 13.19
N ALA A 56 5.05 -2.49 14.35
CA ALA A 56 5.69 -1.18 14.43
C ALA A 56 7.12 -1.20 13.87
N LEU A 57 7.92 -2.18 14.23
CA LEU A 57 9.29 -2.34 13.73
C LEU A 57 9.36 -2.66 12.22
N SER A 58 8.30 -3.20 11.63
CA SER A 58 8.26 -3.44 10.19
C SER A 58 7.89 -2.20 9.36
N ILE A 59 7.21 -1.21 9.96
CA ILE A 59 6.73 -0.02 9.26
C ILE A 59 7.59 1.21 9.59
N PHE A 60 7.70 1.56 10.86
CA PHE A 60 8.19 2.87 11.29
C PHE A 60 9.68 3.15 11.00
N PRO A 61 10.62 2.21 11.06
CA PRO A 61 12.02 2.54 10.79
C PRO A 61 12.25 3.11 9.39
N ALA A 62 11.76 2.43 8.36
CA ALA A 62 11.88 2.90 6.98
C ALA A 62 11.04 4.16 6.75
N PHE A 63 9.84 4.21 7.34
CA PHE A 63 8.98 5.39 7.28
C PHE A 63 9.68 6.63 7.85
N TYR A 64 10.23 6.57 9.06
CA TYR A 64 10.88 7.73 9.69
C TYR A 64 12.13 8.20 8.95
N ILE A 65 12.90 7.29 8.36
CA ILE A 65 14.07 7.67 7.56
C ILE A 65 13.61 8.38 6.28
N ALA A 66 12.65 7.83 5.57
CA ALA A 66 12.12 8.43 4.34
C ALA A 66 11.41 9.75 4.64
N TRP A 67 10.53 9.78 5.63
CA TRP A 67 9.80 10.98 6.04
C TRP A 67 10.76 12.06 6.55
N GLY A 68 11.69 11.72 7.43
CA GLY A 68 12.65 12.65 8.01
C GLY A 68 13.56 13.29 6.95
N SER A 69 14.02 12.50 5.97
CA SER A 69 14.83 13.04 4.86
C SER A 69 14.07 14.07 4.03
N MET A 70 12.79 13.83 3.75
CA MET A 70 11.94 14.76 3.02
C MET A 70 11.56 15.98 3.88
N TYR A 71 11.30 15.77 5.17
CA TYR A 71 11.02 16.86 6.10
C TYR A 71 12.21 17.81 6.21
N ILE A 72 13.43 17.29 6.41
CA ILE A 72 14.66 18.11 6.45
C ILE A 72 14.84 18.90 5.16
N ARG A 73 14.69 18.25 4.00
CA ARG A 73 14.74 18.92 2.69
C ARG A 73 13.76 20.11 2.62
N ASP A 74 12.53 19.90 3.07
CA ASP A 74 11.49 20.94 2.98
C ASP A 74 11.71 22.05 4.01
N VAL A 75 12.20 21.74 5.22
CA VAL A 75 12.63 22.74 6.22
C VAL A 75 13.74 23.64 5.64
N LEU A 76 14.76 23.05 5.01
CA LEU A 76 15.84 23.81 4.38
C LEU A 76 15.34 24.66 3.21
N ARG A 77 14.40 24.15 2.43
CA ARG A 77 13.81 24.85 1.28
C ARG A 77 12.93 26.03 1.70
N TYR A 78 12.09 25.85 2.71
CA TYR A 78 11.14 26.86 3.17
C TYR A 78 11.69 27.72 4.31
N LYS A 79 12.88 27.41 4.82
CA LYS A 79 13.54 28.08 5.96
C LYS A 79 12.62 28.17 7.19
N SER A 80 11.77 27.21 7.40
CA SER A 80 10.83 27.13 8.52
C SER A 80 10.57 25.68 8.91
N MET A 81 10.61 25.39 10.21
CA MET A 81 10.28 24.07 10.74
C MET A 81 8.78 23.75 10.60
N PHE A 82 7.92 24.76 10.63
CA PHE A 82 6.46 24.61 10.57
C PHE A 82 5.89 25.21 9.27
N TYR A 83 6.50 24.85 8.14
CA TYR A 83 6.19 25.44 6.83
C TYR A 83 4.79 25.08 6.28
N ARG A 84 4.10 24.08 6.83
CA ARG A 84 2.84 23.60 6.27
C ARG A 84 1.61 23.75 7.17
N GLY A 85 1.75 24.00 8.45
CA GLY A 85 0.57 24.06 9.29
C GLY A 85 0.84 24.18 10.78
N ASN A 86 -0.13 23.75 11.57
CA ASN A 86 -0.05 23.76 13.00
C ASN A 86 1.07 22.81 13.50
N PRO A 87 1.97 23.26 14.38
CA PRO A 87 2.99 22.40 14.99
C PRO A 87 2.45 21.10 15.58
N VAL A 88 1.23 21.10 16.13
CA VAL A 88 0.57 19.91 16.69
C VAL A 88 0.31 18.84 15.61
N SER A 89 0.11 19.24 14.36
CA SER A 89 -0.12 18.28 13.25
C SER A 89 1.09 17.35 13.00
N ILE A 90 2.30 17.71 13.45
CA ILE A 90 3.47 16.85 13.32
C ILE A 90 3.30 15.52 14.07
N ILE A 91 2.46 15.49 15.11
CA ILE A 91 2.13 14.25 15.84
C ILE A 91 1.44 13.26 14.91
N LEU A 92 0.55 13.73 14.03
CA LEU A 92 -0.12 12.88 13.03
C LEU A 92 0.89 12.27 12.06
N SER A 93 1.87 13.09 11.62
CA SER A 93 2.96 12.62 10.75
C SER A 93 3.82 11.56 11.46
N LEU A 94 4.16 11.77 12.73
CA LEU A 94 4.92 10.81 13.53
C LEU A 94 4.14 9.48 13.74
N CYS A 95 2.83 9.54 13.82
CA CYS A 95 1.97 8.36 13.89
C CYS A 95 1.73 7.70 12.52
N GLY A 96 2.21 8.28 11.41
CA GLY A 96 1.95 7.82 10.05
C GLY A 96 0.50 8.00 9.59
N MET A 97 -0.24 8.93 10.25
CA MET A 97 -1.68 9.15 10.02
C MET A 97 -1.99 10.40 9.20
N ASP A 98 -1.00 11.26 8.96
CA ASP A 98 -1.20 12.53 8.27
C ASP A 98 -1.74 12.36 6.85
N GLY A 99 -1.19 11.45 6.07
CA GLY A 99 -1.70 11.15 4.73
C GLY A 99 -3.12 10.59 4.73
N TYR A 100 -3.48 9.80 5.74
CA TYR A 100 -4.82 9.25 5.87
C TYR A 100 -5.84 10.32 6.27
N LEU A 101 -5.46 11.29 7.10
CA LEU A 101 -6.31 12.39 7.58
C LEU A 101 -6.19 13.67 6.75
N ALA A 102 -5.38 13.68 5.69
CA ALA A 102 -5.12 14.85 4.84
C ALA A 102 -6.36 15.46 4.17
N PHE A 103 -7.49 14.73 4.12
CA PHE A 103 -8.76 15.23 3.64
C PHE A 103 -9.42 16.25 4.60
N LYS A 104 -9.07 16.21 5.89
CA LYS A 104 -9.68 17.04 6.95
C LYS A 104 -8.68 17.99 7.61
N VAL A 105 -7.43 17.58 7.75
CA VAL A 105 -6.40 18.32 8.48
C VAL A 105 -5.28 18.71 7.53
N LYS A 106 -4.88 19.99 7.53
CA LYS A 106 -3.66 20.44 6.86
C LYS A 106 -2.48 20.04 7.71
N ASP A 107 -1.64 19.15 7.20
CA ASP A 107 -0.52 18.57 7.91
C ASP A 107 0.73 18.42 7.02
N TYR A 108 1.77 17.77 7.54
CA TYR A 108 3.05 17.54 6.87
C TYR A 108 3.02 16.35 5.93
N TYR A 109 1.94 16.19 5.15
CA TYR A 109 1.77 15.13 4.15
C TYR A 109 2.89 15.18 3.09
N ILE A 110 3.92 14.38 3.28
CA ILE A 110 5.19 14.46 2.54
C ILE A 110 5.36 13.30 1.57
N LEU A 111 5.03 12.07 2.00
CA LEU A 111 5.30 10.84 1.26
C LEU A 111 4.09 10.25 0.51
N GLY A 112 2.89 10.78 0.67
CA GLY A 112 1.68 10.20 0.07
C GLY A 112 1.10 9.04 0.89
N GLU A 113 1.16 9.11 2.20
CA GLU A 113 1.04 8.03 3.17
C GLU A 113 -0.39 7.63 3.57
N TRP A 114 -1.43 8.06 2.84
CA TRP A 114 -2.80 7.65 3.18
C TRP A 114 -2.91 6.12 3.37
N PHE A 115 -2.17 5.38 2.57
CA PHE A 115 -2.10 3.93 2.60
C PHE A 115 -1.43 3.42 3.89
N ILE A 116 -0.38 4.11 4.39
CA ILE A 116 0.31 3.75 5.64
C ILE A 116 -0.65 3.88 6.81
N GLY A 117 -1.41 4.98 6.89
CA GLY A 117 -2.43 5.15 7.92
C GLY A 117 -3.48 4.03 7.88
N ALA A 118 -3.97 3.68 6.69
CA ALA A 118 -4.93 2.59 6.52
C ALA A 118 -4.37 1.24 7.00
N ILE A 119 -3.13 0.88 6.62
CA ILE A 119 -2.53 -0.39 7.04
C ILE A 119 -2.23 -0.44 8.54
N ILE A 120 -1.86 0.69 9.16
CA ILE A 120 -1.70 0.78 10.61
C ILE A 120 -3.02 0.50 11.32
N LEU A 121 -4.12 1.12 10.87
CA LEU A 121 -5.46 0.87 11.43
C LEU A 121 -5.88 -0.59 11.26
N LEU A 122 -5.64 -1.20 10.10
CA LEU A 122 -5.92 -2.61 9.86
C LEU A 122 -5.09 -3.53 10.78
N TYR A 123 -3.83 -3.19 11.04
CA TYR A 123 -3.01 -3.95 11.97
C TYR A 123 -3.48 -3.80 13.43
N ILE A 124 -3.99 -2.63 13.80
CA ILE A 124 -4.62 -2.43 15.13
C ILE A 124 -5.87 -3.31 15.26
N LEU A 125 -6.69 -3.37 14.21
CA LEU A 125 -7.92 -4.17 14.20
C LEU A 125 -7.67 -5.68 14.06
N TYR A 126 -6.48 -6.09 13.61
CA TYR A 126 -6.20 -7.47 13.24
C TYR A 126 -6.47 -8.51 14.34
N PRO A 127 -6.07 -8.33 15.62
CA PRO A 127 -6.38 -9.31 16.68
C PRO A 127 -7.89 -9.48 16.88
N LEU A 128 -8.66 -8.38 16.79
CA LEU A 128 -10.12 -8.43 16.85
C LEU A 128 -10.69 -9.21 15.65
N LEU A 129 -10.15 -8.99 14.43
CA LEU A 129 -10.59 -9.68 13.23
C LEU A 129 -10.32 -11.18 13.28
N ILE A 130 -9.20 -11.63 13.88
CA ILE A 130 -8.95 -13.07 14.11
C ILE A 130 -9.98 -13.64 15.05
N TRP A 131 -10.22 -13.00 16.20
CA TRP A 131 -11.17 -13.46 17.18
C TRP A 131 -12.59 -13.57 16.58
N LEU A 132 -13.03 -12.53 15.86
CA LEU A 132 -14.32 -12.53 15.17
C LEU A 132 -14.41 -13.60 14.09
N LYS A 133 -13.35 -13.77 13.27
CA LYS A 133 -13.28 -14.79 12.22
C LYS A 133 -13.40 -16.20 12.79
N ARG A 134 -12.82 -16.46 13.95
CA ARG A 134 -12.88 -17.77 14.59
C ARG A 134 -14.26 -18.06 15.20
N LYS A 135 -14.82 -17.07 15.92
CA LYS A 135 -16.07 -17.27 16.66
C LYS A 135 -17.31 -17.06 15.80
N TYR A 136 -17.28 -16.07 14.89
CA TYR A 136 -18.44 -15.61 14.12
C TYR A 136 -18.08 -15.34 12.65
N LYS A 137 -17.49 -16.33 11.96
CA LYS A 137 -16.93 -16.15 10.61
C LYS A 137 -17.91 -15.49 9.64
N TRP A 138 -19.12 -16.01 9.51
CA TRP A 138 -20.10 -15.51 8.53
C TRP A 138 -20.71 -14.18 8.95
N LEU A 139 -21.03 -14.02 10.21
CA LEU A 139 -21.50 -12.74 10.75
C LEU A 139 -20.45 -11.63 10.55
N THR A 140 -19.16 -11.95 10.68
CA THR A 140 -18.10 -10.98 10.42
C THR A 140 -18.04 -10.60 8.95
N VAL A 141 -18.24 -11.54 8.01
CA VAL A 141 -18.37 -11.23 6.58
C VAL A 141 -19.51 -10.24 6.36
N ASP A 142 -20.70 -10.54 6.91
CA ASP A 142 -21.89 -9.71 6.73
C ASP A 142 -21.67 -8.29 7.29
N VAL A 143 -21.08 -8.16 8.48
CA VAL A 143 -20.77 -6.87 9.11
C VAL A 143 -19.76 -6.09 8.28
N VAL A 144 -18.69 -6.73 7.78
CA VAL A 144 -17.67 -6.07 6.96
C VAL A 144 -18.27 -5.58 5.64
N ILE A 145 -19.12 -6.40 5.00
CA ILE A 145 -19.82 -6.00 3.76
C ILE A 145 -20.81 -4.87 4.05
N LEU A 146 -21.57 -4.94 5.14
CA LEU A 146 -22.52 -3.89 5.53
C LEU A 146 -21.80 -2.57 5.76
N LEU A 147 -20.70 -2.55 6.50
CA LEU A 147 -19.88 -1.34 6.73
C LEU A 147 -19.36 -0.76 5.42
N TYR A 148 -18.95 -1.63 4.49
CA TYR A 148 -18.52 -1.20 3.17
C TYR A 148 -19.66 -0.55 2.37
N ILE A 149 -20.83 -1.19 2.28
CA ILE A 149 -21.99 -0.65 1.56
C ILE A 149 -22.43 0.69 2.19
N LEU A 150 -22.45 0.78 3.51
CA LEU A 150 -22.76 2.01 4.21
C LEU A 150 -21.75 3.13 3.87
N SER A 151 -20.47 2.82 3.80
CA SER A 151 -19.43 3.79 3.44
C SER A 151 -19.54 4.31 2.00
N LEU A 152 -20.13 3.52 1.09
CA LEU A 152 -20.39 3.97 -0.29
C LEU A 152 -21.60 4.92 -0.37
N LYS A 153 -22.59 4.74 0.51
CA LYS A 153 -23.81 5.55 0.51
C LYS A 153 -23.69 6.81 1.38
N ILE A 154 -23.01 6.70 2.52
CA ILE A 154 -22.93 7.75 3.55
C ILE A 154 -21.48 8.24 3.61
N ASN A 155 -21.17 9.27 2.84
CA ASN A 155 -19.85 9.88 2.90
C ASN A 155 -19.80 11.02 3.94
N LEU A 156 -19.75 10.64 5.21
CA LEU A 156 -19.67 11.58 6.33
C LEU A 156 -18.33 12.33 6.41
N THR A 157 -17.31 11.81 5.78
CA THR A 157 -15.93 12.31 5.93
C THR A 157 -15.48 13.22 4.79
N GLY A 158 -16.12 13.16 3.61
CA GLY A 158 -15.61 13.80 2.40
C GLY A 158 -14.38 13.08 1.80
N MET A 159 -13.98 11.95 2.39
CA MET A 159 -12.89 11.11 1.86
C MET A 159 -13.37 10.33 0.63
N ILE A 160 -12.48 10.06 -0.32
CA ILE A 160 -12.76 9.16 -1.44
C ILE A 160 -13.17 7.78 -0.88
N PRO A 161 -14.35 7.24 -1.23
CA PRO A 161 -14.88 6.01 -0.63
C PRO A 161 -13.91 4.84 -0.65
N PHE A 162 -13.13 4.71 -1.72
CA PHE A 162 -12.13 3.65 -1.88
C PHE A 162 -11.01 3.71 -0.83
N ARG A 163 -10.68 4.89 -0.31
CA ARG A 163 -9.66 5.09 0.74
C ARG A 163 -10.19 4.96 2.16
N MET A 164 -11.51 4.88 2.33
CA MET A 164 -12.10 4.70 3.64
C MET A 164 -11.72 3.37 4.26
N LEU A 165 -11.61 3.34 5.58
CA LEU A 165 -11.26 2.12 6.33
C LEU A 165 -12.16 0.92 6.03
N PRO A 166 -13.50 1.05 5.86
CA PRO A 166 -14.35 -0.09 5.49
C PRO A 166 -13.97 -0.71 4.13
N SER A 167 -13.60 0.10 3.13
CA SER A 167 -13.15 -0.38 1.82
C SER A 167 -11.81 -1.15 1.92
N CYS A 168 -10.86 -0.62 2.69
CA CYS A 168 -9.60 -1.29 2.96
C CYS A 168 -9.81 -2.58 3.76
N LEU A 169 -10.77 -2.56 4.72
CA LEU A 169 -11.12 -3.70 5.58
C LEU A 169 -11.72 -4.85 4.78
N VAL A 170 -12.62 -4.58 3.82
CA VAL A 170 -13.17 -5.62 2.92
C VAL A 170 -12.04 -6.35 2.20
N SER A 171 -11.11 -5.61 1.61
CA SER A 171 -9.98 -6.19 0.87
C SER A 171 -9.07 -7.02 1.78
N PHE A 172 -8.74 -6.47 2.93
CA PHE A 172 -7.88 -7.13 3.92
C PHE A 172 -8.53 -8.40 4.49
N TYR A 173 -9.81 -8.33 4.86
CA TYR A 173 -10.54 -9.46 5.40
C TYR A 173 -10.78 -10.56 4.35
N ALA A 174 -11.06 -10.19 3.09
CA ALA A 174 -11.11 -11.13 1.98
C ALA A 174 -9.79 -11.91 1.82
N GLY A 175 -8.65 -11.23 1.99
CA GLY A 175 -7.34 -11.87 2.02
C GLY A 175 -7.18 -12.87 3.18
N MET A 176 -7.66 -12.53 4.38
CA MET A 176 -7.66 -13.46 5.52
C MET A 176 -8.53 -14.71 5.26
N LEU A 177 -9.65 -14.56 4.55
CA LEU A 177 -10.51 -15.67 4.16
C LEU A 177 -9.84 -16.54 3.09
N PHE A 178 -9.18 -15.93 2.13
CA PHE A 178 -8.54 -16.58 0.99
C PHE A 178 -7.55 -17.67 1.41
N VAL A 179 -6.86 -17.51 2.53
CA VAL A 179 -5.88 -18.51 3.02
C VAL A 179 -6.47 -19.92 3.12
N GLY A 180 -7.77 -20.03 3.46
CA GLY A 180 -8.49 -21.32 3.48
C GLY A 180 -8.79 -21.89 2.07
N TYR A 181 -8.79 -21.04 1.04
CA TYR A 181 -9.16 -21.41 -0.33
C TYR A 181 -7.97 -21.42 -1.31
N ARG A 182 -6.74 -21.30 -0.81
CA ARG A 182 -5.52 -21.21 -1.63
C ARG A 182 -5.35 -22.38 -2.61
N LYS A 183 -5.68 -23.62 -2.19
CA LYS A 183 -5.60 -24.81 -3.06
C LYS A 183 -6.57 -24.72 -4.24
N THR A 184 -7.73 -24.13 -4.03
CA THR A 184 -8.71 -23.87 -5.10
C THR A 184 -8.16 -22.84 -6.09
N ALA A 185 -7.46 -21.83 -5.60
CA ALA A 185 -6.82 -20.84 -6.45
C ALA A 185 -5.70 -21.45 -7.32
N GLU A 186 -4.91 -22.37 -6.77
CA GLU A 186 -3.89 -23.10 -7.53
C GLU A 186 -4.49 -23.87 -8.72
N LYS A 187 -5.71 -24.40 -8.57
CA LYS A 187 -6.36 -25.21 -9.61
C LYS A 187 -7.16 -24.36 -10.61
N TYR A 188 -7.85 -23.32 -10.14
CA TYR A 188 -8.86 -22.59 -10.92
C TYR A 188 -8.50 -21.12 -11.19
N TRP A 189 -7.22 -20.72 -11.12
CA TRP A 189 -6.77 -19.34 -11.33
C TRP A 189 -7.17 -18.77 -12.70
N TRP A 190 -7.20 -19.60 -13.73
CA TRP A 190 -7.57 -19.22 -15.09
C TRP A 190 -9.02 -18.76 -15.20
N ILE A 191 -9.93 -19.30 -14.37
CA ILE A 191 -11.33 -18.83 -14.30
C ILE A 191 -11.37 -17.37 -13.86
N ALA A 192 -10.56 -17.00 -12.88
CA ALA A 192 -10.47 -15.61 -12.45
C ALA A 192 -9.96 -14.68 -13.58
N GLY A 193 -9.06 -15.16 -14.42
CA GLY A 193 -8.61 -14.45 -15.62
C GLY A 193 -9.74 -14.21 -16.63
N ILE A 194 -10.55 -15.25 -16.90
CA ILE A 194 -11.73 -15.12 -17.79
C ILE A 194 -12.74 -14.12 -17.19
N LEU A 195 -13.03 -14.24 -15.88
CA LEU A 195 -13.97 -13.33 -15.21
C LEU A 195 -13.48 -11.87 -15.21
N LEU A 196 -12.16 -11.64 -15.12
CA LEU A 196 -11.58 -10.31 -15.28
C LEU A 196 -11.81 -9.73 -16.69
N MET A 197 -11.65 -10.56 -17.71
CA MET A 197 -11.94 -10.15 -19.10
C MET A 197 -13.43 -9.78 -19.27
N ILE A 198 -14.33 -10.62 -18.76
CA ILE A 198 -15.78 -10.36 -18.80
C ILE A 198 -16.11 -9.08 -18.03
N LEU A 199 -15.54 -8.91 -16.82
CA LEU A 199 -15.79 -7.71 -16.00
C LEU A 199 -15.34 -6.42 -16.71
N LYS A 200 -14.32 -6.48 -17.55
CA LYS A 200 -13.87 -5.35 -18.37
C LYS A 200 -14.89 -4.95 -19.44
N CYS A 201 -15.61 -5.93 -20.00
CA CYS A 201 -16.63 -5.71 -21.04
C CYS A 201 -17.97 -5.21 -20.48
N ILE A 202 -18.20 -5.34 -19.17
CA ILE A 202 -19.43 -4.86 -18.54
C ILE A 202 -19.36 -3.34 -18.41
N GLU A 203 -20.46 -2.66 -18.79
CA GLU A 203 -20.62 -1.21 -18.64
C GLU A 203 -20.25 -0.74 -17.21
N PRO A 204 -19.73 0.49 -17.07
CA PRO A 204 -19.26 1.01 -15.79
C PRO A 204 -20.44 1.19 -14.82
N GLY A 205 -20.60 0.20 -13.92
CA GLY A 205 -21.42 0.35 -12.74
C GLY A 205 -20.70 1.17 -11.65
N ASN A 206 -20.97 0.90 -10.37
CA ASN A 206 -20.23 1.53 -9.28
C ASN A 206 -18.74 1.17 -9.34
N MET A 207 -17.89 2.15 -9.69
CA MET A 207 -16.46 1.96 -9.91
C MET A 207 -15.73 1.39 -8.67
N ASN A 208 -16.20 1.72 -7.45
CA ASN A 208 -15.61 1.18 -6.22
C ASN A 208 -15.86 -0.33 -6.10
N ILE A 209 -17.08 -0.79 -6.35
CA ILE A 209 -17.43 -2.23 -6.29
C ILE A 209 -16.68 -2.98 -7.38
N LYS A 210 -16.69 -2.46 -8.61
CA LYS A 210 -15.99 -3.05 -9.75
C LYS A 210 -14.49 -3.17 -9.49
N GLY A 211 -13.87 -2.14 -8.90
CA GLY A 211 -12.46 -2.13 -8.51
C GLY A 211 -12.11 -3.22 -7.48
N HIS A 212 -12.96 -3.43 -6.46
CA HIS A 212 -12.76 -4.49 -5.47
C HIS A 212 -12.91 -5.89 -6.08
N ILE A 213 -13.96 -6.13 -6.88
CA ILE A 213 -14.16 -7.42 -7.57
C ILE A 213 -12.97 -7.72 -8.48
N ALA A 214 -12.55 -6.74 -9.30
CA ALA A 214 -11.38 -6.89 -10.17
C ALA A 214 -10.10 -7.18 -9.36
N GLY A 215 -9.89 -6.48 -8.25
CA GLY A 215 -8.75 -6.70 -7.37
C GLY A 215 -8.72 -8.10 -6.74
N PHE A 216 -9.87 -8.63 -6.32
CA PHE A 216 -9.96 -9.98 -5.78
C PHE A 216 -9.68 -11.05 -6.84
N LEU A 217 -10.29 -10.90 -8.02
CA LEU A 217 -10.04 -11.80 -9.15
C LEU A 217 -8.56 -11.76 -9.58
N MET A 218 -7.99 -10.56 -9.63
CA MET A 218 -6.57 -10.36 -9.95
C MET A 218 -5.65 -11.01 -8.91
N ALA A 219 -5.93 -10.82 -7.61
CA ALA A 219 -5.14 -11.45 -6.54
C ALA A 219 -5.22 -12.98 -6.60
N TYR A 220 -6.42 -13.52 -6.85
CA TYR A 220 -6.65 -14.95 -7.01
C TYR A 220 -5.88 -15.51 -8.22
N MET A 221 -5.95 -14.85 -9.37
CA MET A 221 -5.22 -15.21 -10.58
C MET A 221 -3.70 -15.14 -10.38
N LEU A 222 -3.20 -14.03 -9.81
CA LEU A 222 -1.76 -13.85 -9.55
C LEU A 222 -1.21 -14.88 -8.58
N TYR A 223 -1.98 -15.29 -7.57
CA TYR A 223 -1.58 -16.37 -6.67
C TYR A 223 -1.40 -17.68 -7.44
N GLY A 224 -2.39 -18.08 -8.25
CA GLY A 224 -2.33 -19.31 -9.03
C GLY A 224 -1.17 -19.31 -10.04
N ILE A 225 -1.02 -18.23 -10.83
CA ILE A 225 0.11 -18.08 -11.75
C ILE A 225 1.44 -18.14 -10.98
N GLY A 226 1.50 -17.47 -9.83
CA GLY A 226 2.67 -17.42 -8.97
C GLY A 226 3.16 -18.80 -8.55
N THR A 227 2.25 -19.76 -8.25
CA THR A 227 2.63 -21.11 -7.85
C THR A 227 3.40 -21.86 -8.95
N TYR A 228 3.12 -21.57 -10.22
CA TYR A 228 3.85 -22.13 -11.35
C TYR A 228 5.14 -21.37 -11.62
N LEU A 229 5.11 -20.05 -11.65
CA LEU A 229 6.26 -19.20 -11.93
C LEU A 229 7.37 -19.33 -10.87
N MET A 230 7.00 -19.50 -9.61
CA MET A 230 7.96 -19.68 -8.50
C MET A 230 8.75 -20.99 -8.55
N LYS A 231 8.38 -21.94 -9.41
CA LYS A 231 9.19 -23.15 -9.70
C LYS A 231 10.45 -22.81 -10.51
N ILE A 232 10.45 -21.69 -11.22
CA ILE A 232 11.61 -21.22 -12.00
C ILE A 232 12.55 -20.47 -11.05
N ASN A 233 13.76 -20.97 -10.83
CA ASN A 233 14.72 -20.44 -9.86
C ASN A 233 15.02 -18.95 -10.02
N ILE A 234 15.18 -18.47 -11.26
CA ILE A 234 15.45 -17.06 -11.55
C ILE A 234 14.26 -16.19 -11.12
N VAL A 235 13.04 -16.60 -11.50
CA VAL A 235 11.81 -15.88 -11.14
C VAL A 235 11.63 -15.85 -9.62
N ASN A 236 11.85 -16.98 -8.94
CA ASN A 236 11.76 -17.07 -7.49
C ASN A 236 12.73 -16.10 -6.78
N LYS A 237 14.00 -16.06 -7.23
CA LYS A 237 14.99 -15.12 -6.70
C LYS A 237 14.58 -13.66 -6.92
N LEU A 238 14.12 -13.35 -8.13
CA LEU A 238 13.68 -11.99 -8.50
C LEU A 238 12.46 -11.54 -7.68
N VAL A 239 11.43 -12.38 -7.59
CA VAL A 239 10.20 -12.08 -6.83
C VAL A 239 10.51 -11.92 -5.35
N LYS A 240 11.38 -12.76 -4.77
CA LYS A 240 11.81 -12.62 -3.36
C LYS A 240 12.60 -11.33 -3.14
N PHE A 241 13.44 -10.93 -4.09
CA PHE A 241 14.18 -9.67 -4.01
C PHE A 241 13.21 -8.47 -4.05
N ILE A 242 12.34 -8.39 -5.08
CA ILE A 242 11.37 -7.30 -5.25
C ILE A 242 10.39 -7.27 -4.06
N GLY A 243 9.85 -8.41 -3.66
CA GLY A 243 8.98 -8.49 -2.48
C GLY A 243 9.68 -8.04 -1.20
N GLY A 244 10.98 -8.31 -1.10
CA GLY A 244 11.80 -7.89 0.03
C GLY A 244 12.00 -6.38 0.14
N ILE A 245 11.90 -5.61 -0.95
CA ILE A 245 12.07 -4.14 -0.98
C ILE A 245 10.76 -3.39 -1.31
N SER A 246 9.64 -4.10 -1.42
CA SER A 246 8.38 -3.54 -1.90
C SER A 246 7.86 -2.37 -1.05
N TYR A 247 8.08 -2.42 0.25
CA TYR A 247 7.69 -1.35 1.16
C TYR A 247 8.55 -0.10 0.97
N GLU A 248 9.86 -0.26 0.84
CA GLU A 248 10.78 0.83 0.56
C GLU A 248 10.52 1.44 -0.83
N VAL A 249 10.20 0.61 -1.83
CA VAL A 249 9.74 1.08 -3.16
C VAL A 249 8.50 1.95 -3.02
N PHE A 250 7.51 1.52 -2.25
CA PHE A 250 6.30 2.31 -2.00
C PHE A 250 6.63 3.69 -1.39
N LEU A 251 7.51 3.75 -0.40
CA LEU A 251 7.90 4.99 0.26
C LEU A 251 8.65 5.97 -0.66
N THR A 252 9.46 5.46 -1.57
CA THR A 252 10.33 6.29 -2.43
C THR A 252 9.68 6.67 -3.76
N LEU A 253 8.82 5.81 -4.31
CA LEU A 253 8.24 5.97 -5.65
C LEU A 253 7.53 7.31 -5.83
N HIS A 254 6.66 7.69 -4.89
CA HIS A 254 5.90 8.94 -4.99
C HIS A 254 6.80 10.17 -5.05
N VAL A 255 7.83 10.20 -4.22
CA VAL A 255 8.80 11.30 -4.17
C VAL A 255 9.57 11.41 -5.47
N ILE A 256 10.03 10.27 -6.01
CA ILE A 256 10.78 10.21 -7.27
C ILE A 256 9.90 10.63 -8.44
N ILE A 257 8.66 10.16 -8.50
CA ILE A 257 7.69 10.62 -9.50
C ILE A 257 7.55 12.14 -9.46
N CYS A 258 7.36 12.75 -8.29
CA CYS A 258 7.24 14.20 -8.15
C CYS A 258 8.50 14.97 -8.55
N LEU A 259 9.67 14.36 -8.43
CA LEU A 259 10.92 14.97 -8.92
C LEU A 259 11.01 14.90 -10.45
N PHE A 260 10.74 13.74 -11.04
CA PHE A 260 10.87 13.54 -12.49
C PHE A 260 9.81 14.28 -13.31
N ILE A 261 8.59 14.46 -12.77
CA ILE A 261 7.50 15.13 -13.50
C ILE A 261 7.84 16.55 -13.93
N LYS A 262 8.75 17.20 -13.21
CA LYS A 262 9.21 18.56 -13.55
C LYS A 262 10.04 18.61 -14.84
N PHE A 263 10.66 17.48 -15.19
CA PHE A 263 11.55 17.35 -16.35
C PHE A 263 10.85 16.72 -17.57
N ILE A 264 9.57 16.34 -17.46
CA ILE A 264 8.83 15.72 -18.56
C ILE A 264 8.14 16.82 -19.38
N PRO A 265 8.51 17.02 -20.64
CA PRO A 265 7.77 17.91 -21.54
C PRO A 265 6.33 17.41 -21.71
N VAL A 266 5.37 18.34 -21.85
CA VAL A 266 3.95 17.99 -22.06
C VAL A 266 3.78 17.16 -23.33
N ASP A 267 4.56 17.47 -24.37
CA ASP A 267 4.51 16.87 -25.70
C ASP A 267 5.63 15.85 -25.96
N ALA A 268 6.13 15.19 -24.89
CA ALA A 268 7.17 14.20 -25.03
C ALA A 268 6.78 13.06 -25.98
N SER A 269 7.66 12.68 -26.88
CA SER A 269 7.49 11.54 -27.78
C SER A 269 7.44 10.21 -27.01
N VAL A 270 6.82 9.18 -27.60
CA VAL A 270 6.70 7.86 -26.95
C VAL A 270 8.03 7.29 -26.48
N PRO A 271 9.14 7.33 -27.27
CA PRO A 271 10.45 6.86 -26.79
C PRO A 271 10.95 7.58 -25.54
N ILE A 272 10.80 8.90 -25.49
CA ILE A 272 11.19 9.70 -24.32
C ILE A 272 10.39 9.28 -23.08
N ARG A 273 9.09 9.04 -23.23
CA ARG A 273 8.22 8.57 -22.14
C ARG A 273 8.66 7.20 -21.62
N VAL A 274 9.05 6.29 -22.51
CA VAL A 274 9.54 4.95 -22.13
C VAL A 274 10.86 5.06 -21.37
N VAL A 275 11.81 5.86 -21.86
CA VAL A 275 13.10 6.09 -21.20
C VAL A 275 12.89 6.70 -19.80
N LEU A 276 12.00 7.68 -19.69
CA LEU A 276 11.67 8.30 -18.40
C LEU A 276 11.03 7.30 -17.42
N LEU A 277 10.12 6.45 -17.89
CA LEU A 277 9.53 5.40 -17.06
C LEU A 277 10.58 4.43 -16.54
N ILE A 278 11.47 3.96 -17.41
CA ILE A 278 12.58 3.07 -17.03
C ILE A 278 13.50 3.78 -16.01
N SER A 279 13.81 5.05 -16.23
CA SER A 279 14.63 5.85 -15.32
C SER A 279 13.97 6.01 -13.94
N ILE A 280 12.67 6.30 -13.88
CA ILE A 280 11.89 6.38 -12.63
C ILE A 280 11.95 5.04 -11.88
N LEU A 281 11.73 3.93 -12.58
CA LEU A 281 11.76 2.60 -11.97
C LEU A 281 13.17 2.24 -11.47
N ALA A 282 14.21 2.55 -12.24
CA ALA A 282 15.60 2.29 -11.85
C ALA A 282 16.00 3.13 -10.62
N VAL A 283 15.73 4.43 -10.64
CA VAL A 283 16.04 5.34 -9.50
C VAL A 283 15.23 4.93 -8.26
N THR A 284 13.97 4.55 -8.43
CA THR A 284 13.15 4.05 -7.32
C THR A 284 13.72 2.76 -6.73
N GLY A 285 14.13 1.82 -7.56
CA GLY A 285 14.76 0.57 -7.13
C GLY A 285 16.05 0.80 -6.34
N VAL A 286 16.94 1.63 -6.86
CA VAL A 286 18.19 2.01 -6.17
C VAL A 286 17.91 2.68 -4.83
N SER A 287 16.99 3.66 -4.81
CA SER A 287 16.62 4.38 -3.59
C SER A 287 15.99 3.47 -2.54
N ALA A 288 15.15 2.52 -2.96
CA ALA A 288 14.54 1.54 -2.07
C ALA A 288 15.58 0.59 -1.45
N VAL A 289 16.54 0.11 -2.24
CA VAL A 289 17.66 -0.71 -1.74
C VAL A 289 18.50 0.08 -0.74
N ALA A 290 18.85 1.33 -1.08
CA ALA A 290 19.61 2.20 -0.18
C ALA A 290 18.87 2.44 1.15
N LEU A 291 17.57 2.79 1.10
CA LEU A 291 16.74 2.98 2.28
C LEU A 291 16.72 1.72 3.15
N LYS A 292 16.56 0.55 2.54
CA LYS A 292 16.58 -0.73 3.27
C LYS A 292 17.93 -0.99 3.96
N GLN A 293 19.06 -0.69 3.29
CA GLN A 293 20.39 -0.88 3.89
C GLN A 293 20.59 0.09 5.07
N VAL A 294 20.21 1.35 4.94
CA VAL A 294 20.26 2.33 6.04
C VAL A 294 19.42 1.85 7.23
N CYS A 295 18.19 1.34 6.99
CA CYS A 295 17.37 0.77 8.06
C CYS A 295 18.06 -0.40 8.76
N LYS A 296 18.69 -1.31 8.03
CA LYS A 296 19.41 -2.44 8.61
C LYS A 296 20.58 -1.98 9.49
N ILE A 297 21.37 -1.01 9.01
CA ILE A 297 22.50 -0.46 9.77
C ILE A 297 22.01 0.16 11.08
N ILE A 298 21.01 1.03 11.05
CA ILE A 298 20.45 1.68 12.24
C ILE A 298 19.91 0.65 13.23
N MET A 299 19.19 -0.39 12.74
CA MET A 299 18.68 -1.43 13.63
C MET A 299 19.78 -2.32 14.21
N SER A 300 20.89 -2.56 13.51
CA SER A 300 22.03 -3.31 14.03
C SER A 300 22.77 -2.52 15.12
N LEU A 301 23.01 -1.23 14.91
CA LEU A 301 23.62 -0.34 15.90
C LEU A 301 22.80 -0.31 17.21
N LYS A 302 21.47 -0.23 17.12
CA LYS A 302 20.61 -0.31 18.32
C LYS A 302 20.75 -1.61 19.09
N ARG A 303 21.00 -2.75 18.42
CA ARG A 303 21.23 -4.04 19.08
C ARG A 303 22.56 -4.07 19.81
N VAL A 304 23.63 -3.55 19.18
CA VAL A 304 24.97 -3.47 19.77
C VAL A 304 24.96 -2.56 21.01
N CYS A 305 24.39 -1.36 20.91
CA CYS A 305 24.27 -0.46 22.05
C CYS A 305 23.49 -1.07 23.22
N LYS A 306 22.46 -1.88 22.94
CA LYS A 306 21.67 -2.53 24.00
C LYS A 306 22.45 -3.64 24.73
N ASN A 307 23.29 -4.38 24.01
CA ASN A 307 24.09 -5.47 24.58
C ASN A 307 25.32 -4.95 25.36
N ASN A 308 25.74 -3.70 25.11
CA ASN A 308 26.87 -3.08 25.83
C ASN A 308 26.44 -2.34 27.12
N VAL A 309 25.14 -2.22 27.39
CA VAL A 309 24.57 -1.53 28.58
C VAL A 309 23.96 -2.54 29.57
N THR A 310 23.92 -3.81 29.20
CA THR A 310 23.56 -4.93 30.11
C THR A 310 24.80 -5.69 30.56
#